data_95f2daeb4be43338006e6ce19d77621c
#
_entry.id   95f2daeb4be43338006e6ce19d77621c
#
_cell.length_a   1.000
_cell.length_b   1.000
_cell.length_c   1.000
_cell.angle_alpha   90.00
_cell.angle_beta   90.00
_cell.angle_gamma   90.00
#
_symmetry.space_group_name_H-M   'P 1'
#
loop_
_entity.id
_entity.type
_entity.pdbx_description
1 polymer ?
#
loop_
_entity_poly.entity_id
_entity_poly.type
_entity_poly.pdbx_seq_one_letter_code
_entity_poly.pdbx_strand_id
1 'polypeptide(L)'
;MLESEEVGPGVITTDDVGRFTIASTTLLDSRFTMAYAASISDANPAFFDDLRPGGLDVHPCISFSLQWASRFRPDHKPNLRAAPFGVHASTDLRIYRPFRAGEAITTQGQMVQKCQLRPGVYNVDRYRMTASDGELVAELDYNGITRGATLDGPDVAVADEPAQPEFAQVTGEPLWRTEIPIGLHAAQQYTECARIYNPIHTEPSVAKAAGLPDIILHGSATKAMSLTAVVNQCFDGDASRITRLCGQLRGMVLMESVITVEGLAEQVVDGEKRVLFRALNGQGQPAVSNGIVCGRAS
;
A
#
# COMPACT_ATOMS: atom_id res chain seq x y z
N MET A 1 36.26 25.46 1.25
CA MET A 1 35.96 24.24 1.98
C MET A 1 34.47 24.30 2.26
N LEU A 2 33.65 23.58 1.50
CA LEU A 2 32.26 23.37 1.86
C LEU A 2 32.29 22.32 2.98
N GLU A 3 31.88 22.72 4.17
CA GLU A 3 31.69 21.80 5.29
C GLU A 3 30.79 20.66 4.80
N SER A 4 31.23 19.44 4.97
CA SER A 4 30.43 18.24 4.74
C SER A 4 29.35 18.21 5.83
N GLU A 5 28.24 18.90 5.56
CA GLU A 5 27.06 18.72 6.41
C GLU A 5 26.69 17.24 6.38
N GLU A 6 26.72 16.58 7.54
CA GLU A 6 26.35 15.18 7.69
C GLU A 6 24.97 14.95 7.10
N VAL A 7 24.89 14.03 6.14
CA VAL A 7 23.61 13.57 5.57
C VAL A 7 22.91 12.76 6.67
N GLY A 8 21.95 13.37 7.32
CA GLY A 8 21.20 12.75 8.41
C GLY A 8 19.69 12.91 8.21
N PRO A 9 18.89 12.18 8.96
CA PRO A 9 17.42 12.24 8.86
C PRO A 9 16.86 13.60 9.28
N GLY A 10 17.64 14.36 10.09
CA GLY A 10 17.33 15.74 10.49
C GLY A 10 16.18 15.86 11.51
N VAL A 11 15.71 17.09 11.64
CA VAL A 11 14.60 17.48 12.48
C VAL A 11 13.38 17.68 11.61
N ILE A 12 12.23 17.18 12.04
CA ILE A 12 10.94 17.27 11.34
C ILE A 12 9.97 18.05 12.21
N THR A 13 9.23 19.00 11.62
CA THR A 13 8.20 19.78 12.31
C THR A 13 6.82 19.21 12.09
N THR A 14 5.84 19.70 12.85
CA THR A 14 4.42 19.34 12.72
C THR A 14 3.60 20.36 11.91
N ASP A 15 4.23 21.38 11.31
CA ASP A 15 3.56 22.50 10.64
C ASP A 15 2.68 22.10 9.45
N ASP A 16 2.87 20.92 8.89
CA ASP A 16 2.10 20.39 7.78
C ASP A 16 0.96 19.44 8.21
N VAL A 17 0.82 19.17 9.51
CA VAL A 17 -0.34 18.43 10.03
C VAL A 17 -1.61 19.25 9.80
N GLY A 18 -2.62 18.61 9.24
CA GLY A 18 -3.85 19.23 8.79
C GLY A 18 -3.83 19.73 7.33
N ARG A 19 -2.65 19.85 6.69
CA ARG A 19 -2.54 20.33 5.31
C ARG A 19 -2.92 19.25 4.29
N PHE A 20 -3.55 19.71 3.21
CA PHE A 20 -3.99 18.86 2.12
C PHE A 20 -2.96 18.77 0.99
N THR A 21 -2.95 17.64 0.29
CA THR A 21 -2.24 17.47 -0.99
C THR A 21 -3.01 18.14 -2.13
N ILE A 22 -2.38 18.25 -3.30
CA ILE A 22 -3.07 18.63 -4.55
C ILE A 22 -4.01 17.47 -4.90
N ALA A 23 -5.29 17.79 -5.11
CA ALA A 23 -6.25 16.81 -5.60
C ALA A 23 -5.90 16.36 -7.03
N SER A 24 -6.00 15.07 -7.29
CA SER A 24 -5.74 14.49 -8.61
C SER A 24 -6.95 13.65 -9.04
N THR A 25 -7.43 13.84 -10.25
CA THR A 25 -8.52 13.04 -10.83
C THR A 25 -7.94 12.05 -11.83
N THR A 26 -8.26 10.77 -11.65
CA THR A 26 -7.80 9.68 -12.52
C THR A 26 -9.02 8.93 -13.08
N LEU A 27 -9.06 8.76 -14.39
CA LEU A 27 -10.02 7.89 -15.06
C LEU A 27 -9.52 6.43 -14.93
N LEU A 28 -10.36 5.56 -14.38
CA LEU A 28 -10.12 4.13 -14.29
C LEU A 28 -10.52 3.43 -15.59
N ASP A 29 -9.88 3.82 -16.70
CA ASP A 29 -10.16 3.19 -18.00
C ASP A 29 -9.73 1.72 -18.02
N SER A 30 -10.28 0.93 -18.95
CA SER A 30 -10.02 -0.50 -19.07
C SER A 30 -8.55 -0.82 -19.27
N ARG A 31 -7.81 0.01 -20.03
CA ARG A 31 -6.37 -0.17 -20.23
C ARG A 31 -5.60 -0.07 -18.92
N PHE A 32 -5.91 0.91 -18.08
CA PHE A 32 -5.23 1.10 -16.81
C PHE A 32 -5.58 0.01 -15.80
N THR A 33 -6.87 -0.33 -15.68
CA THR A 33 -7.33 -1.34 -14.73
C THR A 33 -6.80 -2.73 -15.06
N MET A 34 -6.82 -3.12 -16.34
CA MET A 34 -6.22 -4.37 -16.83
C MET A 34 -4.69 -4.39 -16.64
N ALA A 35 -3.98 -3.29 -16.99
CA ALA A 35 -2.54 -3.20 -16.82
C ALA A 35 -2.14 -3.32 -15.35
N TYR A 36 -2.90 -2.69 -14.44
CA TYR A 36 -2.67 -2.82 -13.00
C TYR A 36 -2.75 -4.27 -12.54
N ALA A 37 -3.85 -4.97 -12.86
CA ALA A 37 -4.04 -6.38 -12.48
C ALA A 37 -2.95 -7.28 -13.08
N ALA A 38 -2.59 -7.07 -14.35
CA ALA A 38 -1.51 -7.81 -15.01
C ALA A 38 -0.14 -7.61 -14.33
N SER A 39 0.13 -6.41 -13.82
CA SER A 39 1.42 -6.07 -13.18
C SER A 39 1.66 -6.77 -11.84
N ILE A 40 0.61 -7.24 -11.20
CA ILE A 40 0.67 -8.06 -9.98
C ILE A 40 0.45 -9.54 -10.25
N SER A 41 0.48 -9.93 -11.52
CA SER A 41 0.27 -11.33 -11.99
C SER A 41 -1.10 -11.90 -11.55
N ASP A 42 -2.12 -11.06 -11.39
CA ASP A 42 -3.46 -11.55 -11.13
C ASP A 42 -4.02 -12.17 -12.40
N ALA A 43 -4.50 -13.39 -12.31
CA ALA A 43 -5.06 -14.14 -13.45
C ALA A 43 -6.60 -14.21 -13.40
N ASN A 44 -7.25 -13.50 -12.47
CA ASN A 44 -8.69 -13.57 -12.33
C ASN A 44 -9.39 -12.93 -13.55
N PRO A 45 -10.22 -13.70 -14.30
CA PRO A 45 -10.94 -13.19 -15.47
C PRO A 45 -11.78 -11.94 -15.20
N ALA A 46 -12.19 -11.72 -13.96
CA ALA A 46 -12.96 -10.54 -13.55
C ALA A 46 -12.25 -9.22 -13.90
N PHE A 47 -10.93 -9.20 -13.96
CA PHE A 47 -10.15 -8.02 -14.28
C PHE A 47 -9.81 -7.87 -15.77
N PHE A 48 -10.09 -8.88 -16.61
CA PHE A 48 -9.63 -8.92 -18.02
C PHE A 48 -10.73 -9.18 -19.05
N ASP A 49 -11.83 -9.83 -18.66
CA ASP A 49 -12.93 -10.14 -19.56
C ASP A 49 -14.04 -9.07 -19.48
N ASP A 50 -14.01 -8.14 -20.42
CA ASP A 50 -14.99 -7.03 -20.53
C ASP A 50 -16.33 -7.46 -21.16
N LEU A 51 -16.45 -8.73 -21.61
CA LEU A 51 -17.68 -9.33 -22.09
C LEU A 51 -18.54 -9.90 -20.94
N ARG A 52 -18.00 -9.96 -19.72
CA ARG A 52 -18.75 -10.45 -18.57
C ARG A 52 -19.99 -9.56 -18.28
N PRO A 53 -21.10 -10.13 -17.80
CA PRO A 53 -22.19 -9.33 -17.24
C PRO A 53 -21.65 -8.43 -16.11
N GLY A 54 -21.85 -7.12 -16.24
CA GLY A 54 -21.31 -6.13 -15.30
C GLY A 54 -19.94 -5.53 -15.71
N GLY A 55 -19.30 -6.08 -16.75
CA GLY A 55 -18.02 -5.60 -17.29
C GLY A 55 -16.83 -5.98 -16.42
N LEU A 56 -15.77 -5.14 -16.45
CA LEU A 56 -14.55 -5.35 -15.70
C LEU A 56 -14.69 -4.97 -14.24
N ASP A 57 -14.21 -5.82 -13.37
CA ASP A 57 -13.90 -5.45 -12.00
C ASP A 57 -12.58 -4.66 -11.94
N VAL A 58 -12.41 -3.91 -10.87
CA VAL A 58 -11.18 -3.14 -10.61
C VAL A 58 -10.52 -3.68 -9.35
N HIS A 59 -9.23 -4.02 -9.45
CA HIS A 59 -8.50 -4.53 -8.30
C HIS A 59 -8.42 -3.46 -7.18
N PRO A 60 -8.80 -3.76 -5.93
CA PRO A 60 -8.92 -2.77 -4.85
C PRO A 60 -7.63 -1.98 -4.59
N CYS A 61 -6.47 -2.61 -4.76
CA CYS A 61 -5.17 -1.98 -4.54
C CYS A 61 -4.76 -0.97 -5.63
N ILE A 62 -5.60 -0.71 -6.66
CA ILE A 62 -5.42 0.44 -7.57
C ILE A 62 -5.39 1.75 -6.79
N SER A 63 -5.97 1.77 -5.59
CA SER A 63 -5.90 2.85 -4.61
C SER A 63 -4.47 3.33 -4.33
N PHE A 64 -3.45 2.47 -4.41
CA PHE A 64 -2.05 2.87 -4.26
C PHE A 64 -1.57 3.75 -5.43
N SER A 65 -2.05 3.47 -6.65
CA SER A 65 -1.78 4.31 -7.83
C SER A 65 -2.44 5.68 -7.70
N LEU A 66 -3.68 5.70 -7.23
CA LEU A 66 -4.44 6.93 -7.01
C LEU A 66 -3.80 7.79 -5.90
N GLN A 67 -3.35 7.17 -4.82
CA GLN A 67 -2.58 7.81 -3.76
C GLN A 67 -1.29 8.43 -4.29
N TRP A 68 -0.53 7.68 -5.10
CA TRP A 68 0.74 8.14 -5.65
C TRP A 68 0.58 9.37 -6.53
N ALA A 69 -0.48 9.43 -7.34
CA ALA A 69 -0.80 10.58 -8.20
C ALA A 69 -1.13 11.85 -7.41
N SER A 70 -1.58 11.72 -6.17
CA SER A 70 -2.04 12.82 -5.30
C SER A 70 -1.11 13.12 -4.11
N ARG A 71 0.12 12.61 -4.08
CA ARG A 71 0.99 12.70 -2.88
C ARG A 71 1.64 14.06 -2.63
N PHE A 72 1.60 14.97 -3.60
CA PHE A 72 2.28 16.26 -3.48
C PHE A 72 1.39 17.33 -2.87
N ARG A 73 1.98 18.21 -2.06
CA ARG A 73 1.34 19.43 -1.53
C ARG A 73 1.70 20.62 -2.41
N PRO A 74 0.89 21.69 -2.44
CA PRO A 74 1.15 22.86 -3.29
C PRO A 74 2.50 23.53 -3.04
N ASP A 75 2.96 23.53 -1.80
CA ASP A 75 4.21 24.13 -1.34
C ASP A 75 5.28 23.07 -1.03
N HIS A 76 5.10 21.84 -1.52
CA HIS A 76 6.00 20.74 -1.20
C HIS A 76 7.41 20.99 -1.75
N LYS A 77 8.35 21.11 -0.81
CA LYS A 77 9.77 21.06 -1.11
C LYS A 77 10.30 19.71 -0.62
N PRO A 78 10.73 18.81 -1.52
CA PRO A 78 11.28 17.53 -1.12
C PRO A 78 12.45 17.75 -0.15
N ASN A 79 12.38 17.15 1.03
CA ASN A 79 13.56 17.09 1.91
C ASN A 79 14.47 15.98 1.39
N LEU A 80 15.35 16.32 0.46
CA LEU A 80 16.27 15.38 -0.18
C LEU A 80 17.26 14.75 0.82
N ARG A 81 17.50 15.39 1.96
CA ARG A 81 18.37 14.85 3.02
C ARG A 81 17.67 13.76 3.81
N ALA A 82 16.37 13.92 4.08
CA ALA A 82 15.56 12.95 4.82
C ALA A 82 15.04 11.79 3.94
N ALA A 83 14.96 11.98 2.62
CA ALA A 83 14.39 11.00 1.69
C ALA A 83 14.96 9.56 1.82
N PRO A 84 16.30 9.36 1.99
CA PRO A 84 16.87 8.01 2.18
C PRO A 84 16.42 7.32 3.47
N PHE A 85 15.95 8.08 4.46
CA PHE A 85 15.53 7.57 5.77
C PHE A 85 14.02 7.29 5.83
N GLY A 86 13.26 7.79 4.85
CA GLY A 86 11.82 7.57 4.75
C GLY A 86 11.50 6.14 4.34
N VAL A 87 10.69 5.44 5.13
CA VAL A 87 10.19 4.10 4.81
C VAL A 87 8.68 4.07 4.89
N HIS A 88 8.08 3.36 3.95
CA HIS A 88 6.66 3.00 4.03
C HIS A 88 6.49 1.94 5.13
N ALA A 89 5.83 2.28 6.22
CA ALA A 89 5.73 1.41 7.39
C ALA A 89 4.49 0.53 7.36
N SER A 90 3.32 1.11 7.08
CA SER A 90 2.05 0.39 7.04
C SER A 90 1.02 1.10 6.17
N THR A 91 -0.07 0.41 5.89
CA THR A 91 -1.25 1.00 5.27
C THR A 91 -2.50 0.45 5.90
N ASP A 92 -3.57 1.24 5.84
CA ASP A 92 -4.94 0.83 6.13
C ASP A 92 -5.86 1.35 5.01
N LEU A 93 -6.22 0.46 4.10
CA LEU A 93 -7.15 0.74 3.01
C LEU A 93 -8.56 0.31 3.42
N ARG A 94 -9.48 1.24 3.46
CA ARG A 94 -10.91 1.03 3.74
C ARG A 94 -11.71 1.31 2.47
N ILE A 95 -12.54 0.37 2.07
CA ILE A 95 -13.31 0.40 0.82
C ILE A 95 -14.80 0.40 1.17
N TYR A 96 -15.49 1.45 0.80
CA TYR A 96 -16.92 1.64 1.09
C TYR A 96 -17.81 1.06 -0.01
N ARG A 97 -17.30 1.07 -1.25
CA ARG A 97 -17.82 0.30 -2.39
C ARG A 97 -16.71 -0.06 -3.37
N PRO A 98 -16.90 -1.07 -4.22
CA PRO A 98 -15.92 -1.38 -5.26
C PRO A 98 -15.66 -0.20 -6.19
N PHE A 99 -14.41 -0.04 -6.63
CA PHE A 99 -14.08 0.80 -7.78
C PHE A 99 -14.72 0.22 -9.05
N ARG A 100 -15.08 1.09 -9.99
CA ARG A 100 -15.71 0.69 -11.26
C ARG A 100 -14.83 1.08 -12.44
N ALA A 101 -14.72 0.18 -13.42
CA ALA A 101 -14.07 0.53 -14.68
C ALA A 101 -14.87 1.63 -15.40
N GLY A 102 -14.15 2.60 -15.97
CA GLY A 102 -14.75 3.76 -16.64
C GLY A 102 -15.12 4.92 -15.73
N GLU A 103 -15.02 4.81 -14.40
CA GLU A 103 -15.28 5.94 -13.51
C GLU A 103 -14.04 6.83 -13.31
N ALA A 104 -14.29 8.11 -13.05
CA ALA A 104 -13.25 9.06 -12.66
C ALA A 104 -13.23 9.21 -11.15
N ILE A 105 -12.06 8.98 -10.54
CA ILE A 105 -11.84 9.10 -9.10
C ILE A 105 -10.97 10.31 -8.80
N THR A 106 -11.46 11.21 -7.97
CA THR A 106 -10.69 12.31 -7.39
C THR A 106 -10.10 11.87 -6.07
N THR A 107 -8.79 11.97 -5.95
CA THR A 107 -8.02 11.60 -4.75
C THR A 107 -7.38 12.85 -4.16
N GLN A 108 -7.53 13.03 -2.85
CA GLN A 108 -6.83 14.07 -2.09
C GLN A 108 -6.38 13.52 -0.75
N GLY A 109 -5.12 13.77 -0.39
CA GLY A 109 -4.54 13.41 0.90
C GLY A 109 -4.55 14.54 1.90
N GLN A 110 -4.51 14.21 3.18
CA GLN A 110 -4.29 15.11 4.29
C GLN A 110 -3.26 14.49 5.23
N MET A 111 -2.26 15.26 5.67
CA MET A 111 -1.41 14.85 6.79
C MET A 111 -2.26 14.89 8.06
N VAL A 112 -2.57 13.73 8.62
CA VAL A 112 -3.47 13.67 9.79
C VAL A 112 -2.73 13.49 11.11
N GLN A 113 -1.49 13.00 11.08
CA GLN A 113 -0.73 12.75 12.30
C GLN A 113 0.77 12.79 12.07
N LYS A 114 1.49 13.34 13.06
CA LYS A 114 2.93 13.12 13.27
C LYS A 114 3.21 12.89 14.75
N CYS A 115 4.04 11.89 15.04
CA CYS A 115 4.48 11.61 16.40
C CYS A 115 5.89 11.05 16.44
N GLN A 116 6.55 11.19 17.60
CA GLN A 116 7.86 10.60 17.85
C GLN A 116 7.71 9.15 18.28
N LEU A 117 8.26 8.23 17.51
CA LEU A 117 8.43 6.83 17.90
C LEU A 117 9.91 6.50 18.12
N ARG A 118 10.16 5.33 18.75
CA ARG A 118 11.55 4.87 18.97
C ARG A 118 12.41 4.82 17.70
N PRO A 119 11.90 4.35 16.52
CA PRO A 119 12.72 4.29 15.30
C PRO A 119 12.86 5.63 14.57
N GLY A 120 12.08 6.67 14.93
CA GLY A 120 12.08 7.98 14.26
C GLY A 120 10.71 8.66 14.27
N VAL A 121 10.50 9.60 13.37
CA VAL A 121 9.23 10.32 13.24
C VAL A 121 8.25 9.52 12.38
N TYR A 122 7.13 9.17 12.96
CA TYR A 122 5.99 8.50 12.29
C TYR A 122 5.01 9.55 11.77
N ASN A 123 4.47 9.32 10.59
CA ASN A 123 3.42 10.14 9.99
C ASN A 123 2.33 9.30 9.36
N VAL A 124 1.11 9.85 9.36
CA VAL A 124 -0.06 9.30 8.67
C VAL A 124 -0.59 10.32 7.68
N ASP A 125 -0.59 9.96 6.41
CA ASP A 125 -1.27 10.67 5.34
C ASP A 125 -2.55 9.91 4.98
N ARG A 126 -3.73 10.51 5.21
CA ARG A 126 -5.04 9.95 4.85
C ARG A 126 -5.48 10.46 3.50
N TYR A 127 -5.68 9.56 2.56
CA TYR A 127 -6.18 9.84 1.22
C TYR A 127 -7.64 9.45 1.10
N ARG A 128 -8.48 10.40 0.67
CA ARG A 128 -9.89 10.17 0.35
C ARG A 128 -10.05 10.07 -1.15
N MET A 129 -10.77 9.05 -1.60
CA MET A 129 -11.03 8.73 -3.00
C MET A 129 -12.52 8.85 -3.25
N THR A 130 -12.92 9.86 -4.02
CA THR A 130 -14.32 10.20 -4.27
C THR A 130 -14.65 10.07 -5.75
N ALA A 131 -15.82 9.53 -6.06
CA ALA A 131 -16.37 9.51 -7.41
C ALA A 131 -16.85 10.90 -7.85
N SER A 132 -17.19 11.07 -9.13
CA SER A 132 -17.60 12.34 -9.71
C SER A 132 -18.89 12.92 -9.13
N ASP A 133 -19.74 12.09 -8.52
CA ASP A 133 -20.96 12.50 -7.80
C ASP A 133 -20.71 12.87 -6.33
N GLY A 134 -19.45 12.80 -5.87
CA GLY A 134 -19.04 13.09 -4.51
C GLY A 134 -19.13 11.89 -3.55
N GLU A 135 -19.55 10.71 -4.02
CA GLU A 135 -19.57 9.49 -3.20
C GLU A 135 -18.16 9.10 -2.77
N LEU A 136 -17.97 8.83 -1.47
CA LEU A 136 -16.71 8.32 -0.94
C LEU A 136 -16.58 6.84 -1.29
N VAL A 137 -15.60 6.51 -2.14
CA VAL A 137 -15.33 5.14 -2.61
C VAL A 137 -14.39 4.40 -1.67
N ALA A 138 -13.29 5.07 -1.28
CA ALA A 138 -12.28 4.49 -0.40
C ALA A 138 -11.53 5.55 0.40
N GLU A 139 -10.92 5.13 1.51
CA GLU A 139 -9.90 5.86 2.24
C GLU A 139 -8.66 4.99 2.39
N LEU A 140 -7.49 5.62 2.28
CA LEU A 140 -6.21 4.96 2.44
C LEU A 140 -5.35 5.76 3.42
N ASP A 141 -5.06 5.19 4.59
CA ASP A 141 -3.99 5.71 5.46
C ASP A 141 -2.66 5.13 4.98
N TYR A 142 -1.78 6.01 4.54
CA TYR A 142 -0.41 5.70 4.16
C TYR A 142 0.51 6.16 5.28
N ASN A 143 1.11 5.21 5.97
CA ASN A 143 1.88 5.47 7.17
C ASN A 143 3.37 5.35 6.88
N GLY A 144 4.11 6.41 7.16
CA GLY A 144 5.55 6.50 6.97
C GLY A 144 6.32 6.59 8.28
N ILE A 145 7.60 6.23 8.23
CA ILE A 145 8.58 6.54 9.29
C ILE A 145 9.81 7.14 8.65
N THR A 146 10.22 8.31 9.12
CA THR A 146 11.57 8.83 8.84
C THR A 146 12.49 8.35 9.94
N ARG A 147 13.27 7.31 9.64
CA ARG A 147 14.14 6.63 10.61
C ARG A 147 15.23 7.55 11.12
N GLY A 148 15.44 7.56 12.44
CA GLY A 148 16.45 8.38 13.11
C GLY A 148 16.15 9.86 13.17
N ALA A 149 15.02 10.34 12.59
CA ALA A 149 14.60 11.73 12.71
C ALA A 149 14.08 12.02 14.11
N THR A 150 14.23 13.30 14.51
CA THR A 150 13.67 13.85 15.75
C THR A 150 12.50 14.78 15.40
N LEU A 151 11.39 14.66 16.13
CA LEU A 151 10.26 15.58 16.01
C LEU A 151 10.54 16.85 16.82
N ASP A 152 10.39 18.01 16.18
CA ASP A 152 10.42 19.30 16.85
C ASP A 152 9.01 19.69 17.30
N GLY A 153 8.79 19.65 18.58
CA GLY A 153 7.48 19.94 19.21
C GLY A 153 6.74 18.68 19.68
N PRO A 154 5.49 18.84 20.12
CA PRO A 154 4.67 17.74 20.60
C PRO A 154 4.15 16.86 19.44
N ASP A 155 3.71 15.65 19.78
CA ASP A 155 2.91 14.83 18.89
C ASP A 155 1.60 15.57 18.53
N VAL A 156 1.22 15.54 17.25
CA VAL A 156 0.01 16.22 16.76
C VAL A 156 -0.79 15.24 15.90
N ALA A 157 -2.10 15.19 16.15
CA ALA A 157 -3.07 14.49 15.34
C ALA A 157 -4.34 15.33 15.16
N VAL A 158 -4.88 15.38 13.95
CA VAL A 158 -6.18 16.01 13.62
C VAL A 158 -7.26 14.97 13.34
N ALA A 159 -6.90 13.69 13.30
CA ALA A 159 -7.81 12.56 13.20
C ALA A 159 -7.16 11.30 13.79
N ASP A 160 -7.98 10.44 14.39
CA ASP A 160 -7.54 9.16 14.94
C ASP A 160 -7.30 8.13 13.84
N GLU A 161 -6.36 7.21 14.09
CA GLU A 161 -6.23 6.00 13.29
C GLU A 161 -7.37 5.03 13.64
N PRO A 162 -8.05 4.43 12.64
CA PRO A 162 -9.12 3.47 12.90
C PRO A 162 -8.61 2.23 13.62
N ALA A 163 -9.35 1.78 14.62
CA ALA A 163 -9.03 0.53 15.31
C ALA A 163 -8.95 -0.64 14.31
N GLN A 164 -7.93 -1.48 14.48
CA GLN A 164 -7.77 -2.67 13.66
C GLN A 164 -8.59 -3.83 14.25
N PRO A 165 -9.12 -4.73 13.38
CA PRO A 165 -9.77 -5.94 13.85
C PRO A 165 -8.84 -6.77 14.73
N GLU A 166 -9.37 -7.25 15.86
CA GLU A 166 -8.62 -8.10 16.76
C GLU A 166 -8.79 -9.58 16.38
N PHE A 167 -7.73 -10.35 16.60
CA PHE A 167 -7.71 -11.80 16.50
C PHE A 167 -7.21 -12.39 17.81
N ALA A 168 -7.75 -13.54 18.19
CA ALA A 168 -7.16 -14.33 19.26
C ALA A 168 -5.71 -14.68 18.90
N GLN A 169 -4.87 -14.92 19.92
CA GLN A 169 -3.49 -15.30 19.66
C GLN A 169 -3.43 -16.53 18.76
N VAL A 170 -2.81 -16.39 17.61
CA VAL A 170 -2.66 -17.46 16.63
C VAL A 170 -1.39 -18.23 16.94
N THR A 171 -1.55 -19.53 17.15
CA THR A 171 -0.44 -20.48 17.38
C THR A 171 -0.62 -21.67 16.45
N GLY A 172 0.46 -22.15 15.87
CA GLY A 172 0.45 -23.34 15.01
C GLY A 172 0.82 -23.05 13.56
N GLU A 173 0.56 -24.03 12.69
CA GLU A 173 0.81 -23.94 11.26
C GLU A 173 -0.22 -23.03 10.58
N PRO A 174 0.16 -22.35 9.48
CA PRO A 174 -0.78 -21.62 8.66
C PRO A 174 -1.93 -22.48 8.14
N LEU A 175 -3.12 -21.90 8.02
CA LEU A 175 -4.29 -22.56 7.44
C LEU A 175 -4.09 -22.91 5.96
N TRP A 176 -3.39 -22.04 5.24
CA TRP A 176 -3.03 -22.22 3.83
C TRP A 176 -1.78 -21.42 3.48
N ARG A 177 -1.12 -21.82 2.38
CA ARG A 177 0.04 -21.13 1.80
C ARG A 177 -0.17 -20.97 0.30
N THR A 178 0.25 -19.82 -0.23
CA THR A 178 0.30 -19.55 -1.67
C THR A 178 1.65 -18.96 -2.02
N GLU A 179 2.35 -19.55 -2.95
CA GLU A 179 3.63 -19.07 -3.48
C GLU A 179 3.40 -18.23 -4.74
N ILE A 180 4.03 -17.06 -4.78
CA ILE A 180 3.94 -16.10 -5.89
C ILE A 180 5.35 -15.85 -6.41
N PRO A 181 5.69 -16.33 -7.61
CA PRO A 181 7.00 -16.08 -8.20
C PRO A 181 7.16 -14.61 -8.60
N ILE A 182 8.30 -14.04 -8.28
CA ILE A 182 8.67 -12.66 -8.62
C ILE A 182 9.69 -12.72 -9.76
N GLY A 183 9.27 -12.33 -10.96
CA GLY A 183 10.12 -12.32 -12.13
C GLY A 183 11.18 -11.21 -12.12
N LEU A 184 12.17 -11.33 -13.00
CA LEU A 184 13.30 -10.39 -13.14
C LEU A 184 12.86 -8.93 -13.30
N HIS A 185 11.77 -8.68 -14.01
CA HIS A 185 11.28 -7.34 -14.33
C HIS A 185 10.00 -6.95 -13.61
N ALA A 186 9.60 -7.68 -12.55
CA ALA A 186 8.35 -7.44 -11.83
C ALA A 186 8.24 -6.00 -11.27
N ALA A 187 9.35 -5.45 -10.77
CA ALA A 187 9.36 -4.08 -10.23
C ALA A 187 9.16 -3.03 -11.34
N GLN A 188 9.82 -3.18 -12.49
CA GLN A 188 9.65 -2.28 -13.64
C GLN A 188 8.23 -2.40 -14.22
N GLN A 189 7.70 -3.61 -14.37
CA GLN A 189 6.33 -3.84 -14.83
C GLN A 189 5.31 -3.16 -13.91
N TYR A 190 5.46 -3.35 -12.60
CA TYR A 190 4.57 -2.69 -11.64
C TYR A 190 4.71 -1.17 -11.67
N THR A 191 5.95 -0.63 -11.74
CA THR A 191 6.21 0.81 -11.86
C THR A 191 5.39 1.43 -12.99
N GLU A 192 5.48 0.85 -14.19
CA GLU A 192 4.83 1.41 -15.37
C GLU A 192 3.30 1.20 -15.36
N CYS A 193 2.85 -0.02 -15.05
CA CYS A 193 1.43 -0.35 -15.09
C CYS A 193 0.64 0.26 -13.93
N ALA A 194 1.21 0.32 -12.73
CA ALA A 194 0.61 0.98 -11.58
C ALA A 194 0.86 2.51 -11.56
N ARG A 195 1.73 3.02 -12.46
CA ARG A 195 2.11 4.46 -12.53
C ARG A 195 2.72 4.97 -11.22
N ILE A 196 3.51 4.13 -10.54
CA ILE A 196 4.17 4.45 -9.25
C ILE A 196 5.68 4.57 -9.51
N TYR A 197 6.12 5.76 -9.90
CA TYR A 197 7.49 6.03 -10.36
C TYR A 197 8.41 6.39 -9.21
N ASN A 198 9.07 5.40 -8.62
CA ASN A 198 10.13 5.62 -7.64
C ASN A 198 11.39 4.85 -8.11
N PRO A 199 12.47 5.54 -8.44
CA PRO A 199 13.63 4.92 -9.10
C PRO A 199 14.38 3.87 -8.27
N ILE A 200 14.17 3.80 -6.96
CA ILE A 200 14.73 2.70 -6.14
C ILE A 200 14.22 1.31 -6.56
N HIS A 201 13.11 1.26 -7.31
CA HIS A 201 12.51 0.02 -7.80
C HIS A 201 12.90 -0.33 -9.24
N THR A 202 13.55 0.59 -9.96
CA THR A 202 13.85 0.42 -11.40
C THR A 202 15.31 0.62 -11.74
N GLU A 203 16.04 1.42 -10.97
CA GLU A 203 17.41 1.84 -11.25
C GLU A 203 18.39 1.31 -10.20
N PRO A 204 19.22 0.28 -10.53
CA PRO A 204 20.15 -0.30 -9.57
C PRO A 204 21.13 0.73 -8.97
N SER A 205 21.52 1.76 -9.72
CA SER A 205 22.41 2.81 -9.22
C SER A 205 21.75 3.63 -8.10
N VAL A 206 20.46 3.95 -8.25
CA VAL A 206 19.67 4.70 -7.25
C VAL A 206 19.39 3.82 -6.04
N ALA A 207 19.01 2.55 -6.25
CA ALA A 207 18.80 1.60 -5.16
C ALA A 207 20.05 1.44 -4.29
N LYS A 208 21.23 1.26 -4.92
CA LYS A 208 22.50 1.14 -4.20
C LYS A 208 22.90 2.44 -3.48
N ALA A 209 22.68 3.60 -4.09
CA ALA A 209 22.90 4.88 -3.44
C ALA A 209 21.99 5.10 -2.23
N ALA A 210 20.78 4.50 -2.22
CA ALA A 210 19.87 4.47 -1.08
C ALA A 210 20.20 3.38 -0.03
N GLY A 211 21.33 2.66 -0.18
CA GLY A 211 21.76 1.61 0.74
C GLY A 211 21.03 0.27 0.58
N LEU A 212 20.32 0.07 -0.53
CA LEU A 212 19.68 -1.20 -0.84
C LEU A 212 20.65 -2.15 -1.54
N PRO A 213 20.50 -3.47 -1.36
CA PRO A 213 21.36 -4.47 -2.02
C PRO A 213 21.19 -4.48 -3.54
N ASP A 214 19.98 -4.24 -4.02
CA ASP A 214 19.58 -4.11 -5.43
C ASP A 214 18.21 -3.42 -5.49
N ILE A 215 17.63 -3.30 -6.70
CA ILE A 215 16.23 -2.89 -6.84
C ILE A 215 15.33 -3.87 -6.08
N ILE A 216 14.27 -3.35 -5.50
CA ILE A 216 13.31 -4.11 -4.69
C ILE A 216 11.90 -3.96 -5.27
N LEU A 217 11.05 -4.96 -5.05
CA LEU A 217 9.63 -4.86 -5.37
C LEU A 217 8.98 -3.80 -4.49
N HIS A 218 8.03 -3.07 -5.04
CA HIS A 218 7.22 -2.12 -4.28
C HIS A 218 6.47 -2.81 -3.14
N GLY A 219 6.46 -2.18 -1.97
CA GLY A 219 5.64 -2.68 -0.85
C GLY A 219 4.15 -2.72 -1.18
N SER A 220 3.67 -1.78 -2.01
CA SER A 220 2.30 -1.78 -2.54
C SER A 220 2.02 -2.96 -3.46
N ALA A 221 2.98 -3.36 -4.32
CA ALA A 221 2.87 -4.57 -5.14
C ALA A 221 2.80 -5.83 -4.27
N THR A 222 3.69 -5.94 -3.27
CA THR A 222 3.69 -7.05 -2.32
C THR A 222 2.33 -7.20 -1.61
N LYS A 223 1.72 -6.07 -1.19
CA LYS A 223 0.39 -6.07 -0.58
C LYS A 223 -0.71 -6.45 -1.58
N ALA A 224 -0.65 -5.93 -2.81
CA ALA A 224 -1.64 -6.25 -3.84
C ALA A 224 -1.61 -7.74 -4.20
N MET A 225 -0.42 -8.32 -4.41
CA MET A 225 -0.25 -9.75 -4.64
C MET A 225 -0.73 -10.59 -3.44
N SER A 226 -0.47 -10.12 -2.22
CA SER A 226 -0.97 -10.79 -1.02
C SER A 226 -2.49 -10.74 -0.94
N LEU A 227 -3.11 -9.61 -1.28
CA LEU A 227 -4.58 -9.49 -1.34
C LEU A 227 -5.16 -10.46 -2.35
N THR A 228 -4.58 -10.55 -3.58
CA THR A 228 -5.00 -11.55 -4.59
C THR A 228 -4.99 -12.96 -4.03
N ALA A 229 -3.92 -13.36 -3.31
CA ALA A 229 -3.85 -14.69 -2.69
C ALA A 229 -4.98 -14.90 -1.67
N VAL A 230 -5.22 -13.91 -0.78
CA VAL A 230 -6.30 -13.98 0.21
C VAL A 230 -7.68 -14.03 -0.46
N VAL A 231 -7.90 -13.23 -1.51
CA VAL A 231 -9.18 -13.21 -2.24
C VAL A 231 -9.45 -14.57 -2.88
N ASN A 232 -8.44 -15.17 -3.49
CA ASN A 232 -8.58 -16.49 -4.13
C ASN A 232 -8.80 -17.61 -3.11
N GLN A 233 -8.17 -17.56 -1.94
CA GLN A 233 -8.29 -18.60 -0.90
C GLN A 233 -9.55 -18.46 -0.05
N CYS A 234 -10.00 -17.22 0.20
CA CYS A 234 -10.98 -16.97 1.27
C CYS A 234 -12.26 -16.26 0.79
N PHE A 235 -12.29 -15.72 -0.43
CA PHE A 235 -13.41 -14.95 -0.96
C PHE A 235 -13.86 -15.41 -2.36
N ASP A 236 -13.58 -16.66 -2.72
CA ASP A 236 -14.00 -17.31 -3.98
C ASP A 236 -13.54 -16.54 -5.25
N GLY A 237 -12.42 -15.80 -5.17
CA GLY A 237 -11.93 -14.94 -6.23
C GLY A 237 -12.68 -13.62 -6.40
N ASP A 238 -13.67 -13.31 -5.56
CA ASP A 238 -14.48 -12.10 -5.66
C ASP A 238 -13.87 -10.93 -4.85
N ALA A 239 -13.03 -10.13 -5.51
CA ALA A 239 -12.42 -8.95 -4.92
C ALA A 239 -13.43 -7.82 -4.63
N SER A 240 -14.63 -7.84 -5.20
CA SER A 240 -15.67 -6.84 -4.94
C SER A 240 -16.23 -6.90 -3.52
N ARG A 241 -16.02 -8.03 -2.85
CA ARG A 241 -16.42 -8.24 -1.44
C ARG A 241 -15.53 -7.54 -0.43
N ILE A 242 -14.30 -7.15 -0.84
CA ILE A 242 -13.29 -6.62 0.08
C ILE A 242 -13.69 -5.22 0.57
N THR A 243 -13.63 -5.05 1.90
CA THR A 243 -13.95 -3.78 2.58
C THR A 243 -12.73 -3.17 3.27
N ARG A 244 -11.69 -3.96 3.60
CA ARG A 244 -10.48 -3.44 4.25
C ARG A 244 -9.26 -4.29 3.95
N LEU A 245 -8.11 -3.62 3.79
CA LEU A 245 -6.78 -4.23 3.77
C LEU A 245 -5.84 -3.43 4.64
N CYS A 246 -5.35 -4.01 5.73
CA CYS A 246 -4.28 -3.42 6.54
C CYS A 246 -3.05 -4.33 6.60
N GLY A 247 -1.94 -3.77 7.10
CA GLY A 247 -0.73 -4.54 7.35
C GLY A 247 0.52 -3.68 7.36
N GLN A 248 1.56 -4.20 7.98
CA GLN A 248 2.85 -3.57 8.15
C GLN A 248 3.85 -4.11 7.14
N LEU A 249 4.60 -3.23 6.49
CA LEU A 249 5.74 -3.61 5.67
C LEU A 249 6.99 -3.78 6.53
N ARG A 250 7.75 -4.86 6.29
CA ARG A 250 8.93 -5.23 7.09
C ARG A 250 10.15 -5.48 6.23
N GLY A 251 10.19 -6.59 5.55
CA GLY A 251 11.33 -7.02 4.73
C GLY A 251 11.19 -6.64 3.27
N MET A 252 12.32 -6.53 2.61
CA MET A 252 12.41 -6.29 1.17
C MET A 252 12.10 -7.57 0.39
N VAL A 253 11.51 -7.42 -0.79
CA VAL A 253 11.35 -8.48 -1.78
C VAL A 253 12.26 -8.17 -2.96
N LEU A 254 13.20 -9.07 -3.25
CA LEU A 254 14.12 -8.96 -4.38
C LEU A 254 13.50 -9.58 -5.64
N MET A 255 14.05 -9.21 -6.79
CA MET A 255 13.68 -9.86 -8.05
C MET A 255 14.16 -11.30 -8.08
N GLU A 256 13.61 -12.12 -9.00
CA GLU A 256 13.93 -13.55 -9.14
C GLU A 256 13.80 -14.33 -7.82
N SER A 257 12.76 -14.03 -7.07
CA SER A 257 12.46 -14.64 -5.77
C SER A 257 11.01 -15.13 -5.70
N VAL A 258 10.57 -15.52 -4.52
CA VAL A 258 9.20 -15.95 -4.26
C VAL A 258 8.65 -15.20 -3.04
N ILE A 259 7.41 -14.75 -3.13
CA ILE A 259 6.62 -14.35 -1.97
C ILE A 259 5.77 -15.55 -1.54
N THR A 260 5.84 -15.92 -0.26
CA THR A 260 4.93 -16.93 0.33
C THR A 260 3.89 -16.20 1.18
N VAL A 261 2.63 -16.22 0.75
CA VAL A 261 1.51 -15.68 1.53
C VAL A 261 0.91 -16.81 2.37
N GLU A 262 0.76 -16.56 3.65
CA GLU A 262 0.23 -17.53 4.61
C GLU A 262 -1.01 -16.96 5.31
N GLY A 263 -2.15 -17.68 5.22
CA GLY A 263 -3.33 -17.41 6.04
C GLY A 263 -3.15 -17.99 7.44
N LEU A 264 -3.31 -17.15 8.44
CA LEU A 264 -3.02 -17.51 9.84
C LEU A 264 -4.29 -17.74 10.66
N ALA A 265 -5.35 -16.97 10.41
CA ALA A 265 -6.63 -17.13 11.07
C ALA A 265 -7.77 -16.59 10.19
N GLU A 266 -8.94 -17.15 10.34
CA GLU A 266 -10.18 -16.68 9.74
C GLU A 266 -11.28 -16.58 10.81
N GLN A 267 -12.11 -15.56 10.73
CA GLN A 267 -13.29 -15.39 11.58
C GLN A 267 -14.39 -14.65 10.84
N VAL A 268 -15.62 -14.89 11.24
CA VAL A 268 -16.78 -14.13 10.76
C VAL A 268 -17.43 -13.45 11.95
N VAL A 269 -17.53 -12.11 11.89
CA VAL A 269 -18.12 -11.30 12.94
C VAL A 269 -19.12 -10.35 12.29
N ASP A 270 -20.38 -10.40 12.69
CA ASP A 270 -21.47 -9.55 12.20
C ASP A 270 -21.59 -9.50 10.67
N GLY A 271 -21.42 -10.65 9.99
CA GLY A 271 -21.49 -10.76 8.53
C GLY A 271 -20.23 -10.30 7.78
N GLU A 272 -19.19 -9.88 8.50
CA GLU A 272 -17.88 -9.56 7.95
C GLU A 272 -16.91 -10.76 8.14
N LYS A 273 -16.37 -11.26 7.05
CA LYS A 273 -15.27 -12.23 7.08
C LYS A 273 -13.96 -11.48 7.24
N ARG A 274 -13.15 -11.89 8.21
CA ARG A 274 -11.83 -11.33 8.53
C ARG A 274 -10.77 -12.42 8.41
N VAL A 275 -9.70 -12.10 7.71
CA VAL A 275 -8.57 -13.02 7.48
C VAL A 275 -7.30 -12.36 7.97
N LEU A 276 -6.61 -13.00 8.92
CA LEU A 276 -5.26 -12.62 9.33
C LEU A 276 -4.25 -13.36 8.44
N PHE A 277 -3.28 -12.63 7.89
CA PHE A 277 -2.24 -13.21 7.04
C PHE A 277 -0.87 -12.60 7.29
N ARG A 278 0.16 -13.25 6.77
CA ARG A 278 1.49 -12.68 6.57
C ARG A 278 2.01 -13.01 5.17
N ALA A 279 2.97 -12.23 4.69
CA ALA A 279 3.73 -12.56 3.49
C ALA A 279 5.21 -12.65 3.84
N LEU A 280 5.86 -13.72 3.41
CA LEU A 280 7.29 -13.96 3.58
C LEU A 280 8.00 -13.68 2.26
N ASN A 281 9.21 -13.10 2.32
CA ASN A 281 10.08 -12.95 1.15
C ASN A 281 10.85 -14.27 0.86
N GLY A 282 11.62 -14.29 -0.23
CA GLY A 282 12.39 -15.48 -0.64
C GLY A 282 13.44 -15.96 0.37
N GLN A 283 13.68 -15.23 1.45
CA GLN A 283 14.55 -15.63 2.57
C GLN A 283 13.75 -16.13 3.79
N GLY A 284 12.43 -16.26 3.66
CA GLY A 284 11.54 -16.65 4.75
C GLY A 284 11.30 -15.55 5.80
N GLN A 285 11.73 -14.32 5.53
CA GLN A 285 11.53 -13.19 6.44
C GLN A 285 10.18 -12.49 6.15
N PRO A 286 9.47 -11.98 7.16
CA PRO A 286 8.24 -11.23 6.92
C PRO A 286 8.47 -10.02 6.01
N ALA A 287 7.83 -9.99 4.84
CA ALA A 287 7.70 -8.82 3.99
C ALA A 287 6.45 -8.01 4.38
N VAL A 288 5.34 -8.71 4.70
CA VAL A 288 4.14 -8.15 5.31
C VAL A 288 3.87 -8.90 6.62
N SER A 289 3.64 -8.15 7.69
CA SER A 289 3.21 -8.69 8.99
C SER A 289 1.91 -8.02 9.44
N ASN A 290 1.16 -8.72 10.29
CA ASN A 290 -0.13 -8.26 10.79
C ASN A 290 -1.05 -7.85 9.62
N GLY A 291 -1.01 -8.62 8.53
CA GLY A 291 -1.88 -8.41 7.39
C GLY A 291 -3.30 -8.82 7.74
N ILE A 292 -4.27 -7.94 7.52
CA ILE A 292 -5.68 -8.22 7.76
C ILE A 292 -6.45 -7.85 6.51
N VAL A 293 -7.27 -8.76 6.02
CA VAL A 293 -8.27 -8.52 4.99
C VAL A 293 -9.64 -8.70 5.60
N CYS A 294 -10.51 -7.71 5.41
CA CYS A 294 -11.92 -7.82 5.73
C CYS A 294 -12.76 -7.76 4.45
N GLY A 295 -13.87 -8.46 4.45
CA GLY A 295 -14.82 -8.46 3.34
C GLY A 295 -16.18 -8.99 3.77
N ARG A 296 -17.20 -8.78 2.92
CA ARG A 296 -18.52 -9.32 3.18
C ARG A 296 -18.46 -10.85 3.19
N ALA A 297 -18.98 -11.47 4.24
CA ALA A 297 -19.27 -12.90 4.21
C ALA A 297 -20.31 -13.18 3.12
N SER A 298 -20.25 -14.33 2.48
CA SER A 298 -21.19 -14.72 1.43
C SER A 298 -22.62 -14.89 1.98
#